data_3ff6cdb25da24bb0319e92f95e65e7dd
#
_entry.id   3ff6cdb25da24bb0319e92f95e65e7dd
#
_cell.length_a   1.000
_cell.length_b   1.000
_cell.length_c   1.000
_cell.angle_alpha   90.00
_cell.angle_beta   90.00
_cell.angle_gamma   90.00
#
_symmetry.space_group_name_H-M   'P 1'
#
loop_
_entity.id
_entity.type
_entity.pdbx_description
1 polymer ?
#
loop_
_entity_poly.entity_id
_entity_poly.type
_entity_poly.pdbx_seq_one_letter_code
_entity_poly.pdbx_strand_id
1 'polypeptide(L)'
;MEKVCVLMSTYNGEKYLKEQLDSILNQNSIIVDILIRDDGSTDKTLNILDEYNKKYNNIRYYTGENLKSAKSFLDLLFTAGEYDYYSFSDQDDVWDRDKLLVAVSKLKEGYNLYGCKKKIVNSNLEPLNKEDEIPSSLKLGNVILRCRISGCTMVFNRELRNYLLKCSPKIISMHDSWVLKVAVSTGKVFYDENEYIL
;
A
#
# COMPACT_ATOMS: atom_id res chain seq x y z
N MET A 1 9.51 -14.11 12.69
CA MET A 1 9.35 -13.43 11.38
C MET A 1 8.42 -12.25 11.59
N GLU A 2 8.69 -11.11 10.97
CA GLU A 2 7.85 -9.92 11.06
C GLU A 2 6.54 -10.12 10.34
N LYS A 3 5.48 -9.49 10.82
CA LYS A 3 4.14 -9.62 10.26
C LYS A 3 3.66 -8.31 9.66
N VAL A 4 3.33 -8.33 8.36
CA VAL A 4 2.83 -7.17 7.60
C VAL A 4 1.38 -7.40 7.22
N CYS A 5 0.51 -6.42 7.47
CA CYS A 5 -0.83 -6.36 6.90
C CYS A 5 -0.80 -5.54 5.61
N VAL A 6 -1.09 -6.17 4.49
CA VAL A 6 -1.30 -5.49 3.21
C VAL A 6 -2.76 -5.07 3.11
N LEU A 7 -2.98 -3.78 2.93
CA LEU A 7 -4.28 -3.12 2.80
C LEU A 7 -4.54 -2.85 1.32
N MET A 8 -5.43 -3.60 0.70
CA MET A 8 -5.73 -3.51 -0.73
C MET A 8 -7.14 -3.00 -0.97
N SER A 9 -7.28 -2.00 -1.83
CA SER A 9 -8.58 -1.53 -2.33
C SER A 9 -8.80 -2.04 -3.74
N THR A 10 -9.99 -2.61 -4.02
CA THR A 10 -10.35 -3.13 -5.35
C THR A 10 -11.64 -2.50 -5.86
N TYR A 11 -11.69 -2.26 -7.17
CA TYR A 11 -12.89 -1.88 -7.91
C TYR A 11 -12.73 -2.24 -9.39
N ASN A 12 -13.52 -3.21 -9.89
CA ASN A 12 -13.45 -3.71 -11.27
C ASN A 12 -12.02 -4.06 -11.71
N GLY A 13 -11.34 -4.89 -10.90
CA GLY A 13 -9.94 -5.26 -11.04
C GLY A 13 -9.69 -6.62 -11.69
N GLU A 14 -10.70 -7.26 -12.31
CA GLU A 14 -10.62 -8.65 -12.79
C GLU A 14 -9.41 -8.95 -13.66
N LYS A 15 -8.88 -7.92 -14.36
CA LYS A 15 -7.80 -8.07 -15.31
C LYS A 15 -6.43 -8.28 -14.66
N TYR A 16 -6.16 -7.64 -13.52
CA TYR A 16 -4.82 -7.57 -12.93
C TYR A 16 -4.73 -8.18 -11.53
N LEU A 17 -5.86 -8.33 -10.84
CA LEU A 17 -5.92 -8.68 -9.43
C LEU A 17 -5.20 -9.99 -9.09
N LYS A 18 -5.27 -11.01 -9.95
CA LYS A 18 -4.59 -12.30 -9.70
C LYS A 18 -3.08 -12.14 -9.65
N GLU A 19 -2.52 -11.43 -10.63
CA GLU A 19 -1.08 -11.19 -10.71
C GLU A 19 -0.57 -10.39 -9.51
N GLN A 20 -1.31 -9.38 -9.10
CA GLN A 20 -1.00 -8.60 -7.91
C GLN A 20 -1.05 -9.45 -6.64
N LEU A 21 -2.11 -10.22 -6.41
CA LEU A 21 -2.22 -11.10 -5.25
C LEU A 21 -1.09 -12.12 -5.18
N ASP A 22 -0.75 -12.75 -6.32
CA ASP A 22 0.35 -13.71 -6.40
C ASP A 22 1.70 -13.04 -6.08
N SER A 23 1.94 -11.81 -6.53
CA SER A 23 3.16 -11.07 -6.22
C SER A 23 3.31 -10.77 -4.73
N ILE A 24 2.21 -10.43 -4.06
CA ILE A 24 2.19 -10.18 -2.61
C ILE A 24 2.38 -11.49 -1.82
N LEU A 25 1.77 -12.57 -2.24
CA LEU A 25 1.93 -13.88 -1.59
C LEU A 25 3.35 -14.45 -1.72
N ASN A 26 4.11 -14.02 -2.73
CA ASN A 26 5.49 -14.45 -3.00
C ASN A 26 6.57 -13.61 -2.30
N GLN A 27 6.23 -12.80 -1.30
CA GLN A 27 7.22 -11.99 -0.58
C GLN A 27 8.19 -12.83 0.24
N ASN A 28 9.49 -12.50 0.17
CA ASN A 28 10.56 -13.20 0.87
C ASN A 28 10.60 -12.88 2.37
N SER A 29 10.73 -13.90 3.21
CA SER A 29 11.06 -13.79 4.65
C SER A 29 10.14 -12.92 5.51
N ILE A 30 8.94 -12.60 5.03
CA ILE A 30 7.91 -11.82 5.73
C ILE A 30 6.63 -12.65 5.83
N ILE A 31 5.96 -12.60 6.96
CA ILE A 31 4.60 -13.13 7.09
C ILE A 31 3.63 -12.06 6.62
N VAL A 32 2.88 -12.36 5.58
CA VAL A 32 1.92 -11.42 4.99
C VAL A 32 0.49 -11.85 5.31
N ASP A 33 -0.33 -10.94 5.83
CA ASP A 33 -1.78 -11.03 5.80
C ASP A 33 -2.30 -9.97 4.83
N ILE A 34 -3.33 -10.29 4.06
CA ILE A 34 -3.95 -9.36 3.11
C ILE A 34 -5.38 -9.06 3.56
N LEU A 35 -5.68 -7.80 3.80
CA LEU A 35 -7.03 -7.30 4.03
C LEU A 35 -7.48 -6.50 2.82
N ILE A 36 -8.55 -6.96 2.19
CA ILE A 36 -9.05 -6.37 0.94
C ILE A 36 -10.42 -5.75 1.17
N ARG A 37 -10.62 -4.55 0.67
CA ARG A 37 -11.91 -3.91 0.57
C ARG A 37 -12.30 -3.78 -0.89
N ASP A 38 -13.42 -4.37 -1.26
CA ASP A 38 -14.01 -4.19 -2.59
C ASP A 38 -15.05 -3.08 -2.57
N ASP A 39 -14.88 -2.10 -3.45
CA ASP A 39 -15.72 -0.89 -3.58
C ASP A 39 -16.97 -1.11 -4.45
N GLY A 40 -17.54 -2.33 -4.45
CA GLY A 40 -18.75 -2.65 -5.20
C GLY A 40 -18.46 -3.00 -6.66
N SER A 41 -17.50 -3.87 -6.90
CA SER A 41 -17.18 -4.38 -8.25
C SER A 41 -18.37 -5.09 -8.90
N THR A 42 -18.50 -4.92 -10.22
CA THR A 42 -19.55 -5.52 -11.04
C THR A 42 -19.01 -6.52 -12.07
N ASP A 43 -17.70 -6.65 -12.18
CA ASP A 43 -16.99 -7.62 -13.00
C ASP A 43 -16.69 -8.91 -12.21
N LYS A 44 -15.69 -9.71 -12.62
CA LYS A 44 -15.32 -10.95 -11.95
C LYS A 44 -14.40 -10.77 -10.74
N THR A 45 -14.16 -9.54 -10.27
CA THR A 45 -13.31 -9.25 -9.11
C THR A 45 -13.72 -10.06 -7.88
N LEU A 46 -15.02 -10.07 -7.53
CA LEU A 46 -15.51 -10.82 -6.37
C LEU A 46 -15.30 -12.33 -6.49
N ASN A 47 -15.42 -12.89 -7.70
CA ASN A 47 -15.14 -14.31 -7.91
C ASN A 47 -13.68 -14.66 -7.65
N ILE A 48 -12.74 -13.76 -8.04
CA ILE A 48 -11.32 -13.90 -7.78
C ILE A 48 -11.04 -13.81 -6.29
N LEU A 49 -11.62 -12.83 -5.60
CA LEU A 49 -11.47 -12.66 -4.15
C LEU A 49 -11.98 -13.88 -3.38
N ASP A 50 -13.12 -14.44 -3.76
CA ASP A 50 -13.66 -15.68 -3.20
C ASP A 50 -12.73 -16.88 -3.40
N GLU A 51 -12.17 -17.04 -4.61
CA GLU A 51 -11.20 -18.09 -4.93
C GLU A 51 -9.97 -18.00 -4.00
N TYR A 52 -9.37 -16.81 -3.88
CA TYR A 52 -8.17 -16.60 -3.08
C TYR A 52 -8.44 -16.71 -1.57
N ASN A 53 -9.55 -16.16 -1.08
CA ASN A 53 -9.93 -16.27 0.34
C ASN A 53 -10.17 -17.73 0.78
N LYS A 54 -10.70 -18.60 -0.11
CA LYS A 54 -10.86 -20.03 0.15
C LYS A 54 -9.54 -20.79 0.11
N LYS A 55 -8.61 -20.37 -0.74
CA LYS A 55 -7.32 -21.04 -0.93
C LYS A 55 -6.28 -20.64 0.10
N TYR A 56 -6.32 -19.40 0.60
CA TYR A 56 -5.29 -18.82 1.46
C TYR A 56 -5.88 -18.27 2.76
N ASN A 57 -5.50 -18.83 3.90
CA ASN A 57 -6.01 -18.45 5.22
C ASN A 57 -5.58 -17.05 5.69
N ASN A 58 -4.59 -16.46 5.02
CA ASN A 58 -4.05 -15.13 5.28
C ASN A 58 -4.64 -14.04 4.37
N ILE A 59 -5.64 -14.36 3.57
CA ILE A 59 -6.39 -13.39 2.76
C ILE A 59 -7.80 -13.27 3.33
N ARG A 60 -8.24 -12.04 3.55
CA ARG A 60 -9.61 -11.72 3.96
C ARG A 60 -10.11 -10.54 3.14
N TYR A 61 -11.38 -10.57 2.76
CA TYR A 61 -12.00 -9.45 2.09
C TYR A 61 -13.40 -9.15 2.63
N TYR A 62 -13.85 -7.93 2.39
CA TYR A 62 -15.21 -7.48 2.60
C TYR A 62 -15.61 -6.49 1.50
N THR A 63 -16.91 -6.35 1.31
CA THR A 63 -17.47 -5.48 0.27
C THR A 63 -18.17 -4.28 0.89
N GLY A 64 -18.23 -3.18 0.16
CA GLY A 64 -18.95 -1.99 0.55
C GLY A 64 -19.39 -1.15 -0.65
N GLU A 65 -20.08 -0.06 -0.38
CA GLU A 65 -20.37 0.94 -1.42
C GLU A 65 -19.07 1.59 -1.91
N ASN A 66 -19.08 2.14 -3.13
CA ASN A 66 -17.92 2.80 -3.71
C ASN A 66 -17.56 4.10 -2.98
N LEU A 67 -16.55 4.03 -2.13
CA LEU A 67 -15.99 5.18 -1.39
C LEU A 67 -14.93 5.93 -2.16
N LYS A 68 -14.50 5.43 -3.31
CA LYS A 68 -13.32 5.85 -4.07
C LYS A 68 -12.01 5.64 -3.30
N SER A 69 -10.89 5.59 -4.01
CA SER A 69 -9.56 5.20 -3.49
C SER A 69 -9.23 5.78 -2.12
N ALA A 70 -9.25 7.11 -1.96
CA ALA A 70 -8.79 7.74 -0.72
C ALA A 70 -9.55 7.27 0.53
N LYS A 71 -10.87 7.17 0.46
CA LYS A 71 -11.72 6.75 1.59
C LYS A 71 -11.70 5.23 1.78
N SER A 72 -11.56 4.46 0.70
CA SER A 72 -11.43 3.01 0.75
C SER A 72 -10.17 2.60 1.53
N PHE A 73 -9.03 3.24 1.26
CA PHE A 73 -7.80 3.01 2.04
C PHE A 73 -7.89 3.49 3.49
N LEU A 74 -8.63 4.56 3.78
CA LEU A 74 -8.90 4.93 5.17
C LEU A 74 -9.73 3.87 5.89
N ASP A 75 -10.80 3.39 5.28
CA ASP A 75 -11.66 2.36 5.84
C ASP A 75 -10.85 1.08 6.14
N LEU A 76 -9.99 0.65 5.21
CA LEU A 76 -9.05 -0.45 5.42
C LEU A 76 -8.12 -0.20 6.62
N LEU A 77 -7.55 1.00 6.73
CA LEU A 77 -6.65 1.35 7.83
C LEU A 77 -7.34 1.29 9.19
N PHE A 78 -8.61 1.69 9.28
CA PHE A 78 -9.42 1.64 10.50
C PHE A 78 -9.89 0.22 10.82
N THR A 79 -10.22 -0.58 9.80
CA THR A 79 -10.71 -1.96 9.95
C THR A 79 -9.58 -2.95 10.26
N ALA A 80 -8.35 -2.65 9.83
CA ALA A 80 -7.19 -3.50 10.05
C ALA A 80 -6.93 -3.73 11.55
N GLY A 81 -6.71 -4.97 11.92
CA GLY A 81 -6.25 -5.36 13.24
C GLY A 81 -4.84 -4.85 13.57
N GLU A 82 -4.27 -5.31 14.66
CA GLU A 82 -2.93 -4.94 15.09
C GLU A 82 -1.86 -5.83 14.43
N TYR A 83 -0.93 -5.17 13.74
CA TYR A 83 0.24 -5.76 13.10
C TYR A 83 1.48 -4.97 13.44
N ASP A 84 2.66 -5.52 13.15
CA ASP A 84 3.92 -4.79 13.33
C ASP A 84 4.10 -3.73 12.27
N TYR A 85 3.69 -4.07 11.03
CA TYR A 85 3.80 -3.20 9.86
C TYR A 85 2.55 -3.28 8.99
N TYR A 86 2.35 -2.26 8.17
CA TYR A 86 1.25 -2.13 7.21
C TYR A 86 1.80 -1.66 5.87
N SER A 87 1.18 -2.09 4.77
CA SER A 87 1.47 -1.63 3.43
C SER A 87 0.18 -1.36 2.67
N PHE A 88 0.11 -0.27 1.92
CA PHE A 88 -0.96 -0.12 0.94
C PHE A 88 -0.62 -0.87 -0.34
N SER A 89 -1.66 -1.29 -1.06
CA SER A 89 -1.55 -1.94 -2.36
C SER A 89 -2.71 -1.51 -3.25
N ASP A 90 -2.39 -1.03 -4.44
CA ASP A 90 -3.35 -0.94 -5.52
C ASP A 90 -3.60 -2.35 -6.08
N GLN A 91 -4.63 -2.53 -6.92
CA GLN A 91 -5.06 -3.85 -7.41
C GLN A 91 -4.33 -4.31 -8.68
N ASP A 92 -3.53 -3.43 -9.27
CA ASP A 92 -3.00 -3.52 -10.64
C ASP A 92 -1.47 -3.32 -10.74
N ASP A 93 -0.78 -3.41 -9.62
CA ASP A 93 0.69 -3.42 -9.56
C ASP A 93 1.23 -4.87 -9.58
N VAL A 94 2.55 -5.01 -9.71
CA VAL A 94 3.28 -6.26 -9.46
C VAL A 94 4.47 -5.97 -8.56
N TRP A 95 4.56 -6.66 -7.42
CA TRP A 95 5.60 -6.41 -6.43
C TRP A 95 6.83 -7.30 -6.64
N ASP A 96 8.02 -6.71 -6.51
CA ASP A 96 9.24 -7.47 -6.35
C ASP A 96 9.20 -8.29 -5.06
N ARG A 97 9.84 -9.46 -5.06
CA ARG A 97 9.84 -10.41 -3.93
C ARG A 97 10.47 -9.86 -2.67
N ASP A 98 11.37 -8.90 -2.79
CA ASP A 98 12.09 -8.32 -1.65
C ASP A 98 11.51 -6.98 -1.17
N LYS A 99 10.43 -6.50 -1.79
CA LYS A 99 9.81 -5.21 -1.42
C LYS A 99 9.56 -5.08 0.07
N LEU A 100 8.84 -6.02 0.67
CA LEU A 100 8.51 -5.95 2.09
C LEU A 100 9.71 -6.21 2.99
N LEU A 101 10.62 -7.10 2.61
CA LEU A 101 11.85 -7.37 3.35
C LEU A 101 12.72 -6.13 3.47
N VAL A 102 12.96 -5.42 2.37
CA VAL A 102 13.74 -4.18 2.34
C VAL A 102 13.04 -3.09 3.14
N ALA A 103 11.75 -2.89 2.93
CA ALA A 103 10.98 -1.89 3.65
C ALA A 103 11.02 -2.10 5.17
N VAL A 104 10.76 -3.32 5.64
CA VAL A 104 10.77 -3.66 7.07
C VAL A 104 12.17 -3.48 7.66
N SER A 105 13.24 -3.82 6.92
CA SER A 105 14.61 -3.59 7.40
C SER A 105 14.87 -2.11 7.68
N LYS A 106 14.41 -1.22 6.80
CA LYS A 106 14.53 0.23 6.98
C LYS A 106 13.70 0.76 8.15
N LEU A 107 12.48 0.27 8.30
CA LEU A 107 11.63 0.65 9.44
C LEU A 107 12.27 0.26 10.78
N LYS A 108 13.00 -0.85 10.85
CA LYS A 108 13.80 -1.25 12.03
C LYS A 108 14.97 -0.33 12.34
N GLU A 109 15.48 0.41 11.37
CA GLU A 109 16.51 1.45 11.57
C GLU A 109 15.96 2.73 12.23
N GLY A 110 14.64 2.76 12.57
CA GLY A 110 13.98 3.87 13.25
C GLY A 110 13.24 4.84 12.33
N TYR A 111 12.95 4.42 11.10
CA TYR A 111 12.00 5.12 10.23
C TYR A 111 10.57 4.70 10.58
N ASN A 112 9.59 5.59 10.38
CA ASN A 112 8.18 5.27 10.60
C ASN A 112 7.42 5.01 9.29
N LEU A 113 7.93 5.51 8.16
CA LEU A 113 7.43 5.29 6.82
C LEU A 113 8.59 4.99 5.87
N TYR A 114 8.40 3.96 5.05
CA TYR A 114 9.20 3.63 3.88
C TYR A 114 8.37 3.89 2.62
N GLY A 115 8.99 4.41 1.57
CA GLY A 115 8.47 4.44 0.22
C GLY A 115 9.59 4.15 -0.77
N CYS A 116 9.25 3.65 -1.95
CA CYS A 116 10.23 3.35 -2.98
C CYS A 116 9.83 3.93 -4.35
N LYS A 117 10.80 3.98 -5.25
CA LYS A 117 10.54 4.24 -6.65
C LYS A 117 9.74 3.09 -7.26
N LYS A 118 8.86 3.41 -8.18
CA LYS A 118 8.11 2.43 -9.00
C LYS A 118 8.54 2.53 -10.44
N LYS A 119 8.50 1.41 -11.14
CA LYS A 119 8.70 1.34 -12.56
C LYS A 119 7.35 1.42 -13.27
N ILE A 120 7.19 2.39 -14.15
CA ILE A 120 5.93 2.56 -14.90
C ILE A 120 5.97 1.65 -16.12
N VAL A 121 4.99 0.74 -16.21
CA VAL A 121 4.88 -0.26 -17.28
C VAL A 121 3.53 -0.17 -17.98
N ASN A 122 3.43 -0.78 -19.16
CA ASN A 122 2.16 -0.99 -19.85
C ASN A 122 1.46 -2.28 -19.34
N SER A 123 0.30 -2.59 -19.91
CA SER A 123 -0.48 -3.80 -19.57
C SER A 123 0.21 -5.14 -19.88
N ASN A 124 1.35 -5.14 -20.53
CA ASN A 124 2.17 -6.32 -20.82
C ASN A 124 3.45 -6.35 -19.96
N LEU A 125 3.52 -5.50 -18.92
CA LEU A 125 4.69 -5.30 -18.05
C LEU A 125 5.94 -4.79 -18.79
N GLU A 126 5.79 -4.18 -19.97
CA GLU A 126 6.88 -3.56 -20.70
C GLU A 126 7.12 -2.14 -20.18
N PRO A 127 8.39 -1.76 -19.92
CA PRO A 127 8.70 -0.42 -19.41
C PRO A 127 8.21 0.69 -20.34
N LEU A 128 7.57 1.69 -19.77
CA LEU A 128 7.26 2.94 -20.45
C LEU A 128 8.38 3.95 -20.20
N ASN A 129 8.64 4.83 -21.22
CA ASN A 129 9.58 5.95 -21.08
C ASN A 129 8.99 7.08 -20.20
N LYS A 130 8.53 6.70 -19.01
CA LYS A 130 8.06 7.62 -17.98
C LYS A 130 8.81 7.32 -16.71
N GLU A 131 9.43 8.35 -16.14
CA GLU A 131 10.08 8.22 -14.85
C GLU A 131 9.11 8.56 -13.72
N ASP A 132 9.22 7.84 -12.61
CA ASP A 132 8.56 8.20 -11.36
C ASP A 132 9.19 9.47 -10.77
N GLU A 133 8.38 10.31 -10.15
CA GLU A 133 8.87 11.54 -9.51
C GLU A 133 9.62 11.20 -8.22
N ILE A 134 10.94 11.40 -8.19
CA ILE A 134 11.75 11.25 -6.97
C ILE A 134 11.56 12.48 -6.07
N PRO A 135 11.28 12.30 -4.78
CA PRO A 135 11.18 13.41 -3.84
C PRO A 135 12.53 14.14 -3.68
N SER A 136 12.61 15.38 -4.09
CA SER A 136 13.82 16.21 -3.88
C SER A 136 14.06 16.54 -2.41
N SER A 137 13.05 16.47 -1.57
CA SER A 137 13.13 16.69 -0.12
C SER A 137 11.86 16.21 0.59
N LEU A 138 12.04 15.50 1.68
CA LEU A 138 10.98 15.04 2.59
C LEU A 138 10.79 15.94 3.81
N LYS A 139 11.24 17.21 3.74
CA LYS A 139 10.94 18.20 4.77
C LYS A 139 9.46 18.58 4.75
N LEU A 140 8.86 18.77 5.92
CA LEU A 140 7.42 19.04 6.09
C LEU A 140 6.91 20.15 5.16
N GLY A 141 7.61 21.27 5.04
CA GLY A 141 7.20 22.38 4.18
C GLY A 141 7.04 21.98 2.70
N ASN A 142 7.91 21.11 2.19
CA ASN A 142 7.82 20.63 0.82
C ASN A 142 6.70 19.58 0.65
N VAL A 143 6.52 18.70 1.64
CA VAL A 143 5.49 17.66 1.63
C VAL A 143 4.08 18.24 1.73
N ILE A 144 3.90 19.35 2.44
CA ILE A 144 2.60 20.06 2.50
C ILE A 144 2.16 20.52 1.12
N LEU A 145 3.10 21.01 0.31
CA LEU A 145 2.81 21.52 -1.04
C LEU A 145 2.66 20.42 -2.08
N ARG A 146 3.40 19.32 -1.94
CA ARG A 146 3.45 18.25 -2.95
C ARG A 146 3.76 16.90 -2.31
N CYS A 147 2.82 15.96 -2.40
CA CYS A 147 3.10 14.56 -2.09
C CYS A 147 3.90 13.95 -3.25
N ARG A 148 4.98 13.22 -2.91
CA ARG A 148 5.85 12.60 -3.92
C ARG A 148 6.17 11.13 -3.61
N ILE A 149 5.38 10.50 -2.77
CA ILE A 149 5.46 9.05 -2.49
C ILE A 149 4.08 8.48 -2.77
N SER A 150 4.00 7.57 -3.75
CA SER A 150 2.74 6.91 -4.10
C SER A 150 2.30 5.93 -3.02
N GLY A 151 1.01 5.84 -2.76
CA GLY A 151 0.44 4.98 -1.71
C GLY A 151 0.86 3.52 -1.85
N CYS A 152 0.81 2.96 -3.06
CA CYS A 152 1.19 1.56 -3.33
C CYS A 152 2.66 1.23 -2.98
N THR A 153 3.54 2.24 -2.88
CA THR A 153 4.93 2.04 -2.47
C THR A 153 5.13 2.09 -0.95
N MET A 154 4.14 2.58 -0.20
CA MET A 154 4.27 2.85 1.23
C MET A 154 4.21 1.59 2.08
N VAL A 155 5.18 1.46 2.98
CA VAL A 155 5.18 0.52 4.10
C VAL A 155 5.45 1.30 5.38
N PHE A 156 4.69 1.07 6.45
CA PHE A 156 4.81 1.84 7.67
C PHE A 156 4.61 0.99 8.93
N ASN A 157 5.14 1.47 10.04
CA ASN A 157 5.11 0.76 11.30
C ASN A 157 3.79 1.02 12.08
N ARG A 158 3.58 0.22 13.14
CA ARG A 158 2.43 0.33 14.05
C ARG A 158 2.33 1.72 14.70
N GLU A 159 3.47 2.34 15.01
CA GLU A 159 3.48 3.65 15.66
C GLU A 159 2.85 4.71 14.74
N LEU A 160 3.26 4.76 13.46
CA LEU A 160 2.64 5.66 12.50
C LEU A 160 1.15 5.36 12.31
N ARG A 161 0.76 4.07 12.20
CA ARG A 161 -0.66 3.72 12.12
C ARG A 161 -1.45 4.28 13.32
N ASN A 162 -0.91 4.21 14.52
CA ASN A 162 -1.58 4.74 15.71
C ASN A 162 -1.75 6.26 15.67
N TYR A 163 -0.79 7.01 15.12
CA TYR A 163 -0.96 8.44 14.85
C TYR A 163 -2.05 8.70 13.81
N LEU A 164 -2.06 7.94 12.72
CA LEU A 164 -3.07 8.05 11.66
C LEU A 164 -4.49 7.84 12.21
N LEU A 165 -4.71 6.84 13.07
CA LEU A 165 -6.01 6.60 13.70
C LEU A 165 -6.46 7.77 14.60
N LYS A 166 -5.53 8.42 15.30
CA LYS A 166 -5.84 9.58 16.17
C LYS A 166 -6.11 10.88 15.38
N CYS A 167 -5.53 11.01 14.20
CA CYS A 167 -5.56 12.24 13.39
C CYS A 167 -6.45 12.11 12.16
N SER A 168 -7.50 11.27 12.19
CA SER A 168 -8.34 11.01 11.02
C SER A 168 -8.92 12.31 10.42
N PRO A 169 -8.72 12.54 9.11
CA PRO A 169 -9.19 13.75 8.46
C PRO A 169 -10.70 13.66 8.18
N LYS A 170 -11.43 14.76 8.40
CA LYS A 170 -12.84 14.86 7.99
C LYS A 170 -13.01 14.91 6.46
N ILE A 171 -12.04 15.51 5.78
CA ILE A 171 -11.99 15.65 4.32
C ILE A 171 -10.61 15.20 3.89
N ILE A 172 -10.55 14.29 2.91
CA ILE A 172 -9.32 13.77 2.35
C ILE A 172 -9.36 13.83 0.83
N SER A 173 -8.31 14.35 0.21
CA SER A 173 -8.12 14.30 -1.24
C SER A 173 -7.49 12.97 -1.66
N MET A 174 -6.34 12.62 -1.05
CA MET A 174 -5.61 11.38 -1.29
C MET A 174 -5.03 10.86 0.03
N HIS A 175 -5.14 9.54 0.24
CA HIS A 175 -4.67 8.88 1.47
C HIS A 175 -3.15 8.96 1.64
N ASP A 176 -2.39 8.78 0.57
CA ASP A 176 -0.94 8.83 0.56
C ASP A 176 -0.40 10.22 0.96
N SER A 177 -0.99 11.28 0.43
CA SER A 177 -0.63 12.65 0.79
C SER A 177 -0.85 12.93 2.28
N TRP A 178 -1.93 12.41 2.86
CA TRP A 178 -2.20 12.56 4.29
C TRP A 178 -1.23 11.73 5.13
N VAL A 179 -1.02 10.45 4.78
CA VAL A 179 -0.09 9.55 5.47
C VAL A 179 1.32 10.13 5.49
N LEU A 180 1.81 10.63 4.34
CA LEU A 180 3.13 11.25 4.26
C LEU A 180 3.26 12.48 5.16
N LYS A 181 2.24 13.35 5.21
CA LYS A 181 2.24 14.54 6.08
C LYS A 181 2.31 14.16 7.56
N VAL A 182 1.54 13.17 7.99
CA VAL A 182 1.61 12.67 9.37
C VAL A 182 2.97 12.05 9.64
N ALA A 183 3.50 11.24 8.72
CA ALA A 183 4.78 10.57 8.88
C ALA A 183 5.94 11.55 9.08
N VAL A 184 6.05 12.59 8.26
CA VAL A 184 7.13 13.60 8.40
C VAL A 184 6.96 14.49 9.62
N SER A 185 5.74 14.56 10.18
CA SER A 185 5.46 15.33 11.40
C SER A 185 5.75 14.54 12.68
N THR A 186 5.74 13.23 12.63
CA THR A 186 5.82 12.35 13.80
C THR A 186 7.09 11.49 13.85
N GLY A 187 7.86 11.43 12.76
CA GLY A 187 9.05 10.59 12.70
C GLY A 187 9.90 10.82 11.47
N LYS A 188 10.61 9.78 11.06
CA LYS A 188 11.53 9.81 9.92
C LYS A 188 10.96 8.99 8.76
N VAL A 189 11.03 9.55 7.56
CA VAL A 189 10.62 8.89 6.33
C VAL A 189 11.85 8.49 5.53
N PHE A 190 11.87 7.26 5.03
CA PHE A 190 12.88 6.77 4.10
C PHE A 190 12.27 6.66 2.70
N TYR A 191 12.96 7.20 1.70
CA TYR A 191 12.64 6.98 0.30
C TYR A 191 13.78 6.22 -0.37
N ASP A 192 13.44 5.07 -0.96
CA ASP A 192 14.36 4.21 -1.68
C ASP A 192 14.30 4.51 -3.18
N GLU A 193 15.42 4.80 -3.80
CA GLU A 193 15.51 5.07 -5.24
C GLU A 193 15.50 3.78 -6.08
N ASN A 194 15.52 2.61 -5.45
CA ASN A 194 15.37 1.33 -6.13
C ASN A 194 13.88 1.04 -6.45
N GLU A 195 13.67 0.30 -7.51
CA GLU A 195 12.34 -0.06 -8.01
C GLU A 195 11.93 -1.44 -7.49
N TYR A 196 10.86 -1.48 -6.67
CA TYR A 196 10.29 -2.73 -6.12
C TYR A 196 8.83 -2.94 -6.51
N ILE A 197 8.32 -2.12 -7.44
CA ILE A 197 6.94 -2.20 -7.96
C ILE A 197 6.96 -1.91 -9.46
N LEU A 198 6.19 -2.71 -10.20
CA LEU A 198 5.83 -2.52 -11.60
C LEU A 198 4.38 -2.08 -11.71
#